data_7091dda62715ba46c0b9b59f52c37fca
#
_entry.id   7091dda62715ba46c0b9b59f52c37fca
#
_cell.length_a   1.000
_cell.length_b   1.000
_cell.length_c   1.000
_cell.angle_alpha   90.00
_cell.angle_beta   90.00
_cell.angle_gamma   90.00
#
_symmetry.space_group_name_H-M   'P 1'
#
loop_
_entity.id
_entity.type
_entity.pdbx_description
1 polymer ?
#
loop_
_entity_poly.entity_id
_entity_poly.type
_entity_poly.pdbx_seq_one_letter_code
_entity_poly.pdbx_strand_id
1 'polypeptide(L)'
;MHLLQLCPRVPFPPHDGGAIAMYDVAAGLVRAGHRVTLLAINTPKHRQPADALAHLGPNMRLVLVDVDTDISAGKALKNLLFSRQPYNVERFISPAVGEQLLEILRTEAVDIVQMEGTFVAWYAELLGRQHREGFRVPPLVLRAHNVENTIWHMLARREGNPLKRGFLQIMAARLEKFERRYLRQFDAVAAITEADADRLRALHCPEPVVFIPAGVELDRVQADPTIRPQPHTLFMIGSLDWLPNQEGVEWLLREVWPIFHAEFPDVELHIAGRNAPAHLLNLKADNVLMHGFVDSAPAFMQAHDLMLVPLLSGGGMRLKIIEGMALGKAILSTTLGAEGIAVRDGHDIVLRDSPAAWLEALRAWARGELPTARLGAEAARTAADLYDNRRVVQRFVDLYARLLVPAPAGTPAHSLPA
;
A
#
# COMPACT_ATOMS: atom_id res chain seq x y z
N MET A 1 -9.59 -16.72 16.88
CA MET A 1 -10.22 -15.40 16.97
C MET A 1 -11.15 -15.18 15.79
N HIS A 2 -12.16 -14.36 15.96
CA HIS A 2 -13.02 -13.87 14.89
C HIS A 2 -12.73 -12.38 14.66
N LEU A 3 -12.26 -12.03 13.46
CA LEU A 3 -11.92 -10.68 13.09
C LEU A 3 -12.95 -10.11 12.12
N LEU A 4 -13.36 -8.86 12.35
CA LEU A 4 -14.12 -8.08 11.39
C LEU A 4 -13.18 -7.07 10.73
N GLN A 5 -12.94 -7.25 9.44
CA GLN A 5 -12.09 -6.35 8.64
C GLN A 5 -12.98 -5.43 7.81
N LEU A 6 -12.96 -4.12 8.07
CA LEU A 6 -13.68 -3.11 7.31
C LEU A 6 -12.80 -2.50 6.25
N CYS A 7 -13.15 -2.70 4.98
CA CYS A 7 -12.37 -2.27 3.83
C CYS A 7 -13.07 -1.18 3.02
N PRO A 8 -12.36 -0.14 2.54
CA PRO A 8 -12.93 0.92 1.69
C PRO A 8 -13.28 0.43 0.29
N ARG A 9 -12.88 -0.78 -0.06
CA ARG A 9 -13.23 -1.48 -1.30
C ARG A 9 -13.00 -2.97 -1.15
N VAL A 10 -13.54 -3.77 -2.05
CA VAL A 10 -13.21 -5.20 -2.11
C VAL A 10 -11.73 -5.36 -2.51
N PRO A 11 -10.89 -6.03 -1.69
CA PRO A 11 -9.46 -6.15 -1.98
C PRO A 11 -9.11 -7.27 -2.97
N PHE A 12 -10.05 -7.65 -3.84
CA PHE A 12 -9.89 -8.72 -4.82
C PHE A 12 -10.44 -8.29 -6.19
N PRO A 13 -9.80 -8.68 -7.31
CA PRO A 13 -8.45 -9.30 -7.36
C PRO A 13 -7.35 -8.32 -6.90
N PRO A 14 -6.27 -8.82 -6.27
CA PRO A 14 -5.23 -7.99 -5.67
C PRO A 14 -4.25 -7.44 -6.73
N HIS A 15 -4.69 -6.45 -7.49
CA HIS A 15 -3.92 -5.89 -8.63
C HIS A 15 -3.12 -4.63 -8.30
N ASP A 16 -3.25 -4.06 -7.12
CA ASP A 16 -2.47 -2.90 -6.65
C ASP A 16 -2.07 -3.05 -5.19
N GLY A 17 -1.07 -2.26 -4.77
CA GLY A 17 -0.47 -2.39 -3.46
C GLY A 17 -1.45 -2.33 -2.28
N GLY A 18 -2.49 -1.48 -2.37
CA GLY A 18 -3.52 -1.40 -1.33
C GLY A 18 -4.40 -2.66 -1.28
N ALA A 19 -4.82 -3.18 -2.45
CA ALA A 19 -5.59 -4.41 -2.53
C ALA A 19 -4.77 -5.61 -2.03
N ILE A 20 -3.51 -5.73 -2.48
CA ILE A 20 -2.59 -6.78 -2.04
C ILE A 20 -2.44 -6.75 -0.51
N ALA A 21 -2.15 -5.57 0.06
CA ALA A 21 -1.95 -5.43 1.48
C ALA A 21 -3.17 -5.86 2.31
N MET A 22 -4.40 -5.47 1.91
CA MET A 22 -5.64 -5.85 2.58
C MET A 22 -5.95 -7.34 2.42
N TYR A 23 -5.83 -7.85 1.18
CA TYR A 23 -6.13 -9.23 0.84
C TYR A 23 -5.18 -10.21 1.53
N ASP A 24 -3.87 -9.96 1.50
CA ASP A 24 -2.86 -10.87 2.02
C ASP A 24 -2.96 -11.03 3.55
N VAL A 25 -3.37 -9.98 4.27
CA VAL A 25 -3.66 -10.11 5.71
C VAL A 25 -4.93 -10.92 5.94
N ALA A 26 -6.02 -10.65 5.23
CA ALA A 26 -7.26 -11.43 5.37
C ALA A 26 -7.04 -12.92 5.07
N ALA A 27 -6.42 -13.22 3.92
CA ALA A 27 -6.11 -14.58 3.50
C ALA A 27 -5.12 -15.27 4.45
N GLY A 28 -4.12 -14.54 4.94
CA GLY A 28 -3.15 -15.05 5.90
C GLY A 28 -3.77 -15.39 7.26
N LEU A 29 -4.66 -14.55 7.77
CA LEU A 29 -5.42 -14.81 9.00
C LEU A 29 -6.31 -16.04 8.86
N VAL A 30 -6.99 -16.21 7.72
CA VAL A 30 -7.79 -17.41 7.43
C VAL A 30 -6.91 -18.67 7.41
N ARG A 31 -5.75 -18.62 6.75
CA ARG A 31 -4.77 -19.74 6.73
C ARG A 31 -4.21 -20.06 8.12
N ALA A 32 -4.07 -19.04 8.98
CA ALA A 32 -3.68 -19.21 10.38
C ALA A 32 -4.82 -19.78 11.26
N GLY A 33 -5.97 -20.15 10.68
CA GLY A 33 -7.11 -20.76 11.38
C GLY A 33 -8.05 -19.76 12.06
N HIS A 34 -7.93 -18.46 11.75
CA HIS A 34 -8.84 -17.45 12.28
C HIS A 34 -10.06 -17.28 11.36
N ARG A 35 -11.20 -16.93 11.96
CA ARG A 35 -12.39 -16.54 11.20
C ARG A 35 -12.28 -15.05 10.84
N VAL A 36 -12.56 -14.72 9.58
CA VAL A 36 -12.55 -13.33 9.08
C VAL A 36 -13.89 -13.02 8.44
N THR A 37 -14.60 -12.03 8.97
CA THR A 37 -15.71 -11.37 8.27
C THR A 37 -15.18 -10.09 7.66
N LEU A 38 -15.13 -10.03 6.32
CA LEU A 38 -14.66 -8.87 5.56
C LEU A 38 -15.88 -8.07 5.10
N LEU A 39 -16.12 -6.92 5.75
CA LEU A 39 -17.12 -5.95 5.33
C LEU A 39 -16.47 -4.95 4.37
N ALA A 40 -16.88 -4.97 3.10
CA ALA A 40 -16.30 -4.12 2.07
C ALA A 40 -17.32 -3.17 1.47
N ILE A 41 -16.89 -1.93 1.24
CA ILE A 41 -17.62 -0.99 0.40
C ILE A 41 -17.46 -1.43 -1.06
N ASN A 42 -18.55 -1.85 -1.69
CA ASN A 42 -18.55 -2.31 -3.07
C ASN A 42 -18.69 -1.11 -4.00
N THR A 43 -17.56 -0.50 -4.34
CA THR A 43 -17.52 0.74 -5.11
C THR A 43 -17.75 0.49 -6.60
N PRO A 44 -18.29 1.44 -7.38
CA PRO A 44 -18.50 1.27 -8.82
C PRO A 44 -17.22 0.86 -9.56
N LYS A 45 -16.08 1.48 -9.22
CA LYS A 45 -14.77 1.21 -9.85
C LYS A 45 -14.21 -0.18 -9.54
N HIS A 46 -14.54 -0.75 -8.38
CA HIS A 46 -13.97 -2.02 -7.88
C HIS A 46 -15.08 -3.00 -7.50
N ARG A 47 -16.16 -3.00 -8.28
CA ARG A 47 -17.33 -3.84 -8.03
C ARG A 47 -16.97 -5.33 -8.16
N GLN A 48 -17.37 -6.11 -7.14
CA GLN A 48 -17.15 -7.55 -7.10
C GLN A 48 -18.44 -8.29 -6.70
N PRO A 49 -18.60 -9.56 -7.11
CA PRO A 49 -19.69 -10.38 -6.66
C PRO A 49 -19.50 -10.86 -5.21
N ALA A 50 -20.59 -11.33 -4.59
CA ALA A 50 -20.59 -11.73 -3.18
C ALA A 50 -19.70 -12.96 -2.89
N ASP A 51 -19.39 -13.75 -3.89
CA ASP A 51 -18.56 -14.96 -3.82
C ASP A 51 -17.09 -14.72 -4.19
N ALA A 52 -16.68 -13.45 -4.41
CA ALA A 52 -15.33 -13.10 -4.88
C ALA A 52 -14.20 -13.69 -4.00
N LEU A 53 -14.45 -13.90 -2.71
CA LEU A 53 -13.48 -14.46 -1.75
C LEU A 53 -13.80 -15.92 -1.34
N ALA A 54 -14.75 -16.61 -1.99
CA ALA A 54 -15.15 -17.98 -1.64
C ALA A 54 -13.99 -18.99 -1.71
N HIS A 55 -13.01 -18.74 -2.56
CA HIS A 55 -11.79 -19.55 -2.70
C HIS A 55 -10.91 -19.59 -1.45
N LEU A 56 -11.10 -18.67 -0.49
CA LEU A 56 -10.38 -18.67 0.80
C LEU A 56 -11.00 -19.63 1.82
N GLY A 57 -12.13 -20.28 1.50
CA GLY A 57 -12.75 -21.33 2.32
C GLY A 57 -13.73 -20.81 3.37
N PRO A 58 -14.22 -21.72 4.25
CA PRO A 58 -15.36 -21.45 5.12
C PRO A 58 -15.09 -20.45 6.25
N ASN A 59 -13.85 -20.19 6.58
CA ASN A 59 -13.47 -19.21 7.59
C ASN A 59 -13.47 -17.77 7.07
N MET A 60 -13.69 -17.57 5.75
CA MET A 60 -13.85 -16.27 5.14
C MET A 60 -15.32 -16.00 4.83
N ARG A 61 -15.83 -14.89 5.35
CA ARG A 61 -17.16 -14.36 4.98
C ARG A 61 -17.00 -12.97 4.37
N LEU A 62 -17.46 -12.78 3.15
CA LEU A 62 -17.52 -11.49 2.48
C LEU A 62 -18.91 -10.87 2.64
N VAL A 63 -18.97 -9.63 3.12
CA VAL A 63 -20.19 -8.83 3.20
C VAL A 63 -19.99 -7.56 2.39
N LEU A 64 -20.88 -7.32 1.44
CA LEU A 64 -20.77 -6.19 0.50
C LEU A 64 -21.85 -5.16 0.76
N VAL A 65 -21.48 -3.88 0.73
CA VAL A 65 -22.43 -2.76 0.73
C VAL A 65 -22.11 -1.88 -0.47
N ASP A 66 -23.04 -1.77 -1.41
CA ASP A 66 -22.90 -0.92 -2.59
C ASP A 66 -22.98 0.56 -2.18
N VAL A 67 -21.94 1.33 -2.50
CA VAL A 67 -21.87 2.78 -2.24
C VAL A 67 -21.30 3.50 -3.47
N ASP A 68 -21.99 4.54 -3.93
CA ASP A 68 -21.46 5.43 -4.96
C ASP A 68 -20.35 6.33 -4.37
N THR A 69 -19.12 5.97 -4.67
CA THR A 69 -17.92 6.69 -4.22
C THR A 69 -17.29 7.52 -5.34
N ASP A 70 -17.97 7.72 -6.47
CA ASP A 70 -17.41 8.42 -7.62
C ASP A 70 -17.11 9.90 -7.31
N ILE A 71 -16.01 10.38 -7.89
CA ILE A 71 -15.57 11.75 -7.72
C ILE A 71 -16.44 12.66 -8.60
N SER A 72 -17.11 13.62 -7.96
CA SER A 72 -17.91 14.62 -8.63
C SER A 72 -17.47 16.03 -8.22
N ALA A 73 -17.21 16.89 -9.19
CA ALA A 73 -16.83 18.29 -8.94
C ALA A 73 -17.92 19.03 -8.14
N GLY A 74 -19.21 18.78 -8.43
CA GLY A 74 -20.33 19.37 -7.68
C GLY A 74 -20.39 18.87 -6.23
N LYS A 75 -20.21 17.56 -5.99
CA LYS A 75 -20.14 16.99 -4.63
C LYS A 75 -18.93 17.54 -3.88
N ALA A 76 -17.77 17.69 -4.55
CA ALA A 76 -16.55 18.23 -3.95
C ALA A 76 -16.73 19.71 -3.56
N LEU A 77 -17.35 20.53 -4.41
CA LEU A 77 -17.65 21.92 -4.11
C LEU A 77 -18.64 22.05 -2.94
N LYS A 78 -19.72 21.25 -2.93
CA LYS A 78 -20.66 21.19 -1.81
C LYS A 78 -19.96 20.80 -0.51
N ASN A 79 -19.09 19.78 -0.53
CA ASN A 79 -18.29 19.40 0.64
C ASN A 79 -17.39 20.56 1.09
N LEU A 80 -16.72 21.26 0.15
CA LEU A 80 -15.82 22.36 0.48
C LEU A 80 -16.56 23.49 1.23
N LEU A 81 -17.80 23.79 0.84
CA LEU A 81 -18.61 24.91 1.39
C LEU A 81 -19.36 24.53 2.68
N PHE A 82 -19.88 23.31 2.78
CA PHE A 82 -20.85 22.92 3.80
C PHE A 82 -20.41 21.78 4.73
N SER A 83 -19.30 21.07 4.41
CA SER A 83 -18.81 19.99 5.24
C SER A 83 -17.47 20.34 5.91
N ARG A 84 -17.26 19.80 7.09
CA ARG A 84 -15.95 19.84 7.78
C ARG A 84 -15.11 18.59 7.55
N GLN A 85 -15.73 17.55 6.97
CA GLN A 85 -15.04 16.29 6.65
C GLN A 85 -14.21 16.45 5.37
N PRO A 86 -13.05 15.77 5.26
CA PRO A 86 -12.32 15.71 4.00
C PRO A 86 -13.18 15.00 2.94
N TYR A 87 -13.25 15.52 1.73
CA TYR A 87 -14.11 14.98 0.67
C TYR A 87 -13.79 13.51 0.34
N ASN A 88 -12.52 13.13 0.34
CA ASN A 88 -12.08 11.75 0.12
C ASN A 88 -12.53 10.77 1.22
N VAL A 89 -12.78 11.24 2.42
CA VAL A 89 -13.36 10.41 3.50
C VAL A 89 -14.87 10.41 3.41
N GLU A 90 -15.49 11.59 3.21
CA GLU A 90 -16.95 11.76 3.17
C GLU A 90 -17.62 10.82 2.15
N ARG A 91 -16.97 10.56 1.02
CA ARG A 91 -17.46 9.64 -0.02
C ARG A 91 -17.67 8.19 0.46
N PHE A 92 -16.94 7.78 1.50
CA PHE A 92 -17.02 6.44 2.08
C PHE A 92 -17.93 6.37 3.30
N ILE A 93 -18.50 7.48 3.75
CA ILE A 93 -19.46 7.50 4.86
C ILE A 93 -20.84 7.16 4.33
N SER A 94 -21.37 6.02 4.74
CA SER A 94 -22.69 5.53 4.33
C SER A 94 -23.46 4.98 5.54
N PRO A 95 -24.73 5.39 5.75
CA PRO A 95 -25.58 4.78 6.77
C PRO A 95 -25.69 3.28 6.63
N ALA A 96 -25.84 2.77 5.41
CA ALA A 96 -25.97 1.34 5.14
C ALA A 96 -24.74 0.54 5.58
N VAL A 97 -23.52 1.08 5.40
CA VAL A 97 -22.29 0.45 5.91
C VAL A 97 -22.29 0.45 7.44
N GLY A 98 -22.72 1.55 8.06
CA GLY A 98 -22.84 1.65 9.53
C GLY A 98 -23.83 0.65 10.08
N GLU A 99 -25.00 0.52 9.48
CA GLU A 99 -26.05 -0.45 9.87
C GLU A 99 -25.53 -1.89 9.73
N GLN A 100 -24.88 -2.21 8.60
CA GLN A 100 -24.32 -3.54 8.37
C GLN A 100 -23.18 -3.87 9.35
N LEU A 101 -22.33 -2.88 9.67
CA LEU A 101 -21.29 -3.02 10.70
C LEU A 101 -21.89 -3.36 12.07
N LEU A 102 -22.90 -2.62 12.50
CA LEU A 102 -23.59 -2.87 13.78
C LEU A 102 -24.34 -4.18 13.78
N GLU A 103 -24.96 -4.57 12.67
CA GLU A 103 -25.66 -5.86 12.55
C GLU A 103 -24.70 -7.04 12.71
N ILE A 104 -23.52 -7.00 12.07
CA ILE A 104 -22.49 -8.02 12.25
C ILE A 104 -22.08 -8.11 13.74
N LEU A 105 -21.82 -6.97 14.39
CA LEU A 105 -21.41 -6.94 15.79
C LEU A 105 -22.52 -7.37 16.78
N ARG A 106 -23.80 -7.31 16.38
CA ARG A 106 -24.93 -7.84 17.20
C ARG A 106 -25.08 -9.34 17.04
N THR A 107 -24.84 -9.84 15.83
CA THR A 107 -25.16 -11.24 15.48
C THR A 107 -23.97 -12.18 15.57
N GLU A 108 -22.75 -11.65 15.56
CA GLU A 108 -21.52 -12.44 15.58
C GLU A 108 -20.62 -12.06 16.75
N ALA A 109 -20.01 -13.07 17.40
CA ALA A 109 -19.03 -12.86 18.46
C ALA A 109 -17.68 -12.45 17.83
N VAL A 110 -17.54 -11.17 17.50
CA VAL A 110 -16.31 -10.58 16.96
C VAL A 110 -15.35 -10.26 18.11
N ASP A 111 -14.09 -10.65 17.96
CA ASP A 111 -13.03 -10.39 18.94
C ASP A 111 -12.32 -9.06 18.66
N ILE A 112 -12.08 -8.71 17.39
CA ILE A 112 -11.34 -7.51 16.95
C ILE A 112 -12.04 -6.91 15.73
N VAL A 113 -12.12 -5.58 15.69
CA VAL A 113 -12.48 -4.83 14.48
C VAL A 113 -11.24 -4.15 13.93
N GLN A 114 -10.80 -4.56 12.73
CA GLN A 114 -9.72 -3.91 12.00
C GLN A 114 -10.28 -3.04 10.88
N MET A 115 -9.88 -1.77 10.84
CA MET A 115 -10.26 -0.83 9.78
C MET A 115 -9.08 -0.60 8.85
N GLU A 116 -9.31 -0.73 7.52
CA GLU A 116 -8.28 -0.65 6.49
C GLU A 116 -8.16 0.76 5.90
N GLY A 117 -7.29 1.56 6.51
CA GLY A 117 -6.97 2.90 6.05
C GLY A 117 -7.87 4.01 6.60
N THR A 118 -7.42 5.23 6.39
CA THR A 118 -8.04 6.46 6.90
C THR A 118 -9.47 6.69 6.38
N PHE A 119 -9.79 6.18 5.18
CA PHE A 119 -11.10 6.44 4.54
C PHE A 119 -12.29 5.80 5.28
N VAL A 120 -12.07 4.73 6.02
CA VAL A 120 -13.10 4.05 6.83
C VAL A 120 -12.95 4.34 8.33
N ALA A 121 -11.97 5.12 8.75
CA ALA A 121 -11.72 5.45 10.16
C ALA A 121 -12.89 6.21 10.81
N TRP A 122 -13.75 6.88 10.03
CA TRP A 122 -14.94 7.54 10.54
C TRP A 122 -15.88 6.58 11.29
N TYR A 123 -15.94 5.31 10.90
CA TYR A 123 -16.81 4.33 11.57
C TYR A 123 -16.40 4.03 13.01
N ALA A 124 -15.16 4.34 13.41
CA ALA A 124 -14.76 4.26 14.81
C ALA A 124 -15.55 5.24 15.68
N GLU A 125 -15.89 6.44 15.18
CA GLU A 125 -16.76 7.38 15.92
C GLU A 125 -18.19 6.84 16.07
N LEU A 126 -18.74 6.19 15.03
CA LEU A 126 -20.04 5.53 15.12
C LEU A 126 -20.01 4.47 16.24
N LEU A 127 -19.01 3.60 16.27
CA LEU A 127 -18.84 2.58 17.30
C LEU A 127 -18.63 3.20 18.69
N GLY A 128 -17.86 4.26 18.80
CA GLY A 128 -17.67 4.99 20.06
C GLY A 128 -18.97 5.59 20.61
N ARG A 129 -19.89 6.08 19.73
CA ARG A 129 -21.23 6.53 20.15
C ARG A 129 -22.06 5.36 20.68
N GLN A 130 -22.09 4.24 19.95
CA GLN A 130 -22.82 3.05 20.37
C GLN A 130 -22.27 2.45 21.68
N HIS A 131 -20.95 2.53 21.88
CA HIS A 131 -20.35 2.10 23.14
C HIS A 131 -20.87 2.91 24.35
N ARG A 132 -20.99 4.26 24.20
CA ARG A 132 -21.55 5.12 25.24
C ARG A 132 -23.03 4.83 25.52
N GLU A 133 -23.75 4.26 24.57
CA GLU A 133 -25.14 3.79 24.71
C GLU A 133 -25.24 2.37 25.27
N GLY A 134 -24.12 1.78 25.72
CA GLY A 134 -24.08 0.44 26.35
C GLY A 134 -23.84 -0.70 25.36
N PHE A 135 -23.59 -0.43 24.07
CA PHE A 135 -23.27 -1.47 23.11
C PHE A 135 -21.83 -1.98 23.33
N ARG A 136 -21.64 -3.30 23.34
CA ARG A 136 -20.30 -3.89 23.44
C ARG A 136 -19.55 -3.73 22.13
N VAL A 137 -18.52 -2.91 22.12
CA VAL A 137 -17.61 -2.74 20.98
C VAL A 137 -16.31 -3.51 21.25
N PRO A 138 -15.88 -4.40 20.34
CA PRO A 138 -14.57 -5.05 20.42
C PRO A 138 -13.44 -4.02 20.27
N PRO A 139 -12.20 -4.36 20.67
CA PRO A 139 -11.04 -3.49 20.41
C PRO A 139 -10.92 -3.12 18.93
N LEU A 140 -10.62 -1.84 18.68
CA LEU A 140 -10.51 -1.25 17.36
C LEU A 140 -9.05 -1.10 16.95
N VAL A 141 -8.68 -1.65 15.81
CA VAL A 141 -7.34 -1.53 15.22
C VAL A 141 -7.44 -0.79 13.89
N LEU A 142 -6.67 0.29 13.74
CA LEU A 142 -6.49 0.93 12.44
C LEU A 142 -5.24 0.37 11.76
N ARG A 143 -5.38 -0.18 10.57
CA ARG A 143 -4.25 -0.40 9.69
C ARG A 143 -4.03 0.83 8.81
N ALA A 144 -3.04 1.63 9.15
CA ALA A 144 -2.71 2.85 8.43
C ALA A 144 -1.84 2.53 7.20
N HIS A 145 -2.45 2.51 6.01
CA HIS A 145 -1.74 2.29 4.74
C HIS A 145 -0.84 3.48 4.35
N ASN A 146 -1.22 4.68 4.78
CA ASN A 146 -0.50 5.93 4.59
C ASN A 146 -0.86 6.89 5.71
N VAL A 147 -0.07 7.95 5.86
CA VAL A 147 -0.46 9.19 6.54
C VAL A 147 -0.98 10.13 5.46
N GLU A 148 -2.30 10.16 5.28
CA GLU A 148 -2.95 10.81 4.13
C GLU A 148 -2.65 12.30 4.04
N ASN A 149 -2.65 13.04 5.16
CA ASN A 149 -2.35 14.47 5.16
C ASN A 149 -0.97 14.77 4.53
N THR A 150 0.03 13.91 4.76
CA THR A 150 1.39 14.07 4.24
C THR A 150 1.40 14.03 2.71
N ILE A 151 0.63 13.12 2.11
CA ILE A 151 0.50 13.00 0.65
C ILE A 151 -0.11 14.28 0.07
N TRP A 152 -1.18 14.78 0.68
CA TRP A 152 -1.85 15.99 0.21
C TRP A 152 -0.99 17.25 0.39
N HIS A 153 -0.20 17.34 1.47
CA HIS A 153 0.78 18.41 1.64
C HIS A 153 1.87 18.37 0.56
N MET A 154 2.36 17.19 0.19
CA MET A 154 3.33 17.03 -0.90
C MET A 154 2.74 17.48 -2.25
N LEU A 155 1.52 17.05 -2.56
CA LEU A 155 0.82 17.45 -3.78
C LEU A 155 0.64 18.96 -3.85
N ALA A 156 0.22 19.61 -2.74
CA ALA A 156 0.05 21.04 -2.66
C ALA A 156 1.37 21.81 -2.88
N ARG A 157 2.50 21.30 -2.38
CA ARG A 157 3.82 21.93 -2.58
C ARG A 157 4.30 21.91 -4.03
N ARG A 158 3.93 20.87 -4.79
CA ARG A 158 4.35 20.68 -6.20
C ARG A 158 3.40 21.33 -7.20
N GLU A 159 2.19 21.71 -6.78
CA GLU A 159 1.18 22.29 -7.67
C GLU A 159 1.56 23.71 -8.08
N GLY A 160 1.66 23.95 -9.38
CA GLY A 160 2.00 25.25 -9.96
C GLY A 160 0.83 26.24 -10.00
N ASN A 161 -0.40 25.73 -10.16
CA ASN A 161 -1.60 26.59 -10.22
C ASN A 161 -1.98 27.05 -8.81
N PRO A 162 -2.03 28.38 -8.52
CA PRO A 162 -2.28 28.90 -7.16
C PRO A 162 -3.65 28.53 -6.62
N LEU A 163 -4.70 28.50 -7.45
CA LEU A 163 -6.05 28.12 -7.02
C LEU A 163 -6.12 26.65 -6.63
N LYS A 164 -5.55 25.78 -7.45
CA LYS A 164 -5.47 24.35 -7.18
C LYS A 164 -4.60 24.06 -5.97
N ARG A 165 -3.46 24.76 -5.82
CA ARG A 165 -2.60 24.69 -4.63
C ARG A 165 -3.37 25.05 -3.36
N GLY A 166 -4.13 26.15 -3.36
CA GLY A 166 -4.95 26.56 -2.24
C GLY A 166 -6.00 25.51 -1.85
N PHE A 167 -6.67 24.92 -2.85
CA PHE A 167 -7.60 23.80 -2.62
C PHE A 167 -6.91 22.59 -1.97
N LEU A 168 -5.75 22.16 -2.50
CA LEU A 168 -4.99 21.03 -1.97
C LEU A 168 -4.51 21.30 -0.53
N GLN A 169 -4.11 22.54 -0.20
CA GLN A 169 -3.76 22.94 1.17
C GLN A 169 -4.92 22.82 2.14
N ILE A 170 -6.12 23.29 1.74
CA ILE A 170 -7.33 23.14 2.54
C ILE A 170 -7.65 21.68 2.79
N MET A 171 -7.54 20.84 1.76
CA MET A 171 -7.79 19.39 1.87
C MET A 171 -6.77 18.73 2.79
N ALA A 172 -5.48 19.08 2.69
CA ALA A 172 -4.43 18.56 3.56
C ALA A 172 -4.68 18.93 5.03
N ALA A 173 -5.03 20.18 5.31
CA ALA A 173 -5.35 20.65 6.67
C ALA A 173 -6.60 19.95 7.25
N ARG A 174 -7.64 19.72 6.43
CA ARG A 174 -8.83 18.97 6.85
C ARG A 174 -8.51 17.52 7.15
N LEU A 175 -7.64 16.87 6.34
CA LEU A 175 -7.18 15.51 6.56
C LEU A 175 -6.36 15.41 7.84
N GLU A 176 -5.43 16.34 8.08
CA GLU A 176 -4.65 16.35 9.31
C GLU A 176 -5.55 16.46 10.55
N LYS A 177 -6.54 17.39 10.51
CA LYS A 177 -7.51 17.51 11.60
C LYS A 177 -8.36 16.25 11.78
N PHE A 178 -8.73 15.60 10.67
CA PHE A 178 -9.47 14.37 10.68
C PHE A 178 -8.62 13.25 11.32
N GLU A 179 -7.39 13.04 10.84
CA GLU A 179 -6.48 12.01 11.37
C GLU A 179 -6.22 12.22 12.86
N ARG A 180 -5.88 13.44 13.31
CA ARG A 180 -5.71 13.76 14.74
C ARG A 180 -6.93 13.43 15.58
N ARG A 181 -8.14 13.60 15.05
CA ARG A 181 -9.38 13.31 15.78
C ARG A 181 -9.67 11.82 15.84
N TYR A 182 -9.60 11.12 14.70
CA TYR A 182 -10.08 9.75 14.60
C TYR A 182 -9.05 8.72 15.06
N LEU A 183 -7.75 9.01 14.97
CA LEU A 183 -6.70 8.14 15.52
C LEU A 183 -6.91 7.85 17.02
N ARG A 184 -7.49 8.78 17.76
CA ARG A 184 -7.80 8.63 19.20
C ARG A 184 -8.94 7.68 19.51
N GLN A 185 -9.66 7.19 18.51
CA GLN A 185 -10.76 6.25 18.67
C GLN A 185 -10.31 4.78 18.58
N PHE A 186 -9.04 4.54 18.27
CA PHE A 186 -8.50 3.19 18.12
C PHE A 186 -7.70 2.77 19.35
N ASP A 187 -7.80 1.48 19.68
CA ASP A 187 -7.03 0.85 20.75
C ASP A 187 -5.59 0.54 20.30
N ALA A 188 -5.35 0.43 18.99
CA ALA A 188 -4.03 0.32 18.40
C ALA A 188 -4.02 0.81 16.94
N VAL A 189 -2.85 1.27 16.49
CA VAL A 189 -2.61 1.64 15.10
C VAL A 189 -1.42 0.85 14.56
N ALA A 190 -1.65 0.10 13.46
CA ALA A 190 -0.63 -0.64 12.74
C ALA A 190 -0.22 0.16 11.49
N ALA A 191 0.92 0.83 11.54
CA ALA A 191 1.51 1.55 10.41
C ALA A 191 2.28 0.61 9.49
N ILE A 192 2.24 0.84 8.19
CA ILE A 192 2.94 0.01 7.20
C ILE A 192 4.44 0.33 7.13
N THR A 193 4.85 1.54 7.50
CA THR A 193 6.27 1.94 7.55
C THR A 193 6.64 2.50 8.92
N GLU A 194 7.90 2.39 9.33
CA GLU A 194 8.41 3.03 10.55
C GLU A 194 8.24 4.55 10.49
N ALA A 195 8.54 5.15 9.33
CA ALA A 195 8.39 6.59 9.13
C ALA A 195 6.93 7.05 9.31
N ASP A 196 5.95 6.25 8.87
CA ASP A 196 4.54 6.54 9.10
C ASP A 196 4.15 6.31 10.56
N ALA A 197 4.71 5.31 11.24
CA ALA A 197 4.51 5.14 12.68
C ALA A 197 4.98 6.37 13.47
N ASP A 198 6.15 6.93 13.14
CA ASP A 198 6.66 8.15 13.77
C ASP A 198 5.79 9.38 13.45
N ARG A 199 5.33 9.51 12.21
CA ARG A 199 4.39 10.58 11.82
C ARG A 199 3.07 10.48 12.58
N LEU A 200 2.53 9.27 12.75
CA LEU A 200 1.29 9.03 13.49
C LEU A 200 1.46 9.36 14.99
N ARG A 201 2.58 8.99 15.61
CA ARG A 201 2.92 9.40 16.99
C ARG A 201 2.99 10.93 17.10
N ALA A 202 3.59 11.62 16.13
CA ALA A 202 3.65 13.07 16.08
C ALA A 202 2.25 13.74 15.92
N LEU A 203 1.26 13.03 15.39
CA LEU A 203 -0.13 13.45 15.37
C LEU A 203 -0.87 13.23 16.70
N HIS A 204 -0.15 12.89 17.77
CA HIS A 204 -0.71 12.54 19.09
C HIS A 204 -1.69 11.35 19.04
N CYS A 205 -1.36 10.35 18.21
CA CYS A 205 -2.04 9.07 18.26
C CYS A 205 -1.79 8.39 19.61
N PRO A 206 -2.81 7.82 20.25
CA PRO A 206 -2.60 6.98 21.43
C PRO A 206 -1.73 5.76 21.11
N GLU A 207 -0.93 5.35 22.05
CA GLU A 207 -0.19 4.08 21.97
C GLU A 207 -1.13 2.90 22.23
N PRO A 208 -0.90 1.72 21.62
CA PRO A 208 0.31 1.41 20.82
C PRO A 208 0.18 1.80 19.32
N VAL A 209 1.20 2.48 18.80
CA VAL A 209 1.47 2.61 17.37
C VAL A 209 2.58 1.63 17.01
N VAL A 210 2.25 0.59 16.25
CA VAL A 210 3.18 -0.49 15.90
C VAL A 210 3.51 -0.48 14.41
N PHE A 211 4.73 -0.84 14.07
CA PHE A 211 5.12 -1.07 12.68
C PHE A 211 4.81 -2.51 12.30
N ILE A 212 3.87 -2.70 11.36
CA ILE A 212 3.56 -3.98 10.73
C ILE A 212 3.55 -3.76 9.22
N PRO A 213 4.59 -4.18 8.49
CA PRO A 213 4.71 -3.93 7.06
C PRO A 213 3.61 -4.64 6.25
N ALA A 214 3.48 -4.27 4.99
CA ALA A 214 2.76 -5.10 4.05
C ALA A 214 3.59 -6.36 3.75
N GLY A 215 2.96 -7.52 3.87
CA GLY A 215 3.57 -8.80 3.54
C GLY A 215 3.48 -9.12 2.05
N VAL A 216 4.32 -10.04 1.61
CA VAL A 216 4.23 -10.67 0.30
C VAL A 216 4.03 -12.15 0.50
N GLU A 217 3.11 -12.74 -0.26
CA GLU A 217 2.88 -14.16 -0.27
C GLU A 217 4.02 -14.84 -1.05
N LEU A 218 5.04 -15.28 -0.35
CA LEU A 218 6.25 -15.85 -0.98
C LEU A 218 5.92 -17.07 -1.84
N ASP A 219 4.86 -17.84 -1.49
CA ASP A 219 4.42 -18.99 -2.28
C ASP A 219 3.89 -18.58 -3.67
N ARG A 220 3.41 -17.35 -3.83
CA ARG A 220 2.98 -16.79 -5.14
C ARG A 220 4.12 -16.15 -5.93
N VAL A 221 5.21 -15.83 -5.25
CA VAL A 221 6.39 -15.15 -5.82
C VAL A 221 7.56 -16.11 -5.98
N GLN A 222 7.27 -17.41 -6.11
CA GLN A 222 8.33 -18.42 -6.30
C GLN A 222 8.97 -18.26 -7.67
N ALA A 223 10.29 -18.42 -7.68
CA ALA A 223 11.06 -18.45 -8.91
C ALA A 223 10.73 -19.71 -9.71
N ASP A 224 10.36 -19.56 -10.98
CA ASP A 224 10.22 -20.66 -11.92
C ASP A 224 11.62 -21.09 -12.38
N PRO A 225 12.09 -22.32 -12.05
CA PRO A 225 13.43 -22.76 -12.40
C PRO A 225 13.66 -22.90 -13.91
N THR A 226 12.60 -22.86 -14.72
CA THR A 226 12.68 -22.93 -16.18
C THR A 226 13.00 -21.58 -16.82
N ILE A 227 12.69 -20.47 -16.13
CA ILE A 227 12.94 -19.12 -16.63
C ILE A 227 14.41 -18.75 -16.34
N ARG A 228 15.14 -18.44 -17.39
CA ARG A 228 16.49 -17.90 -17.29
C ARG A 228 16.49 -16.40 -17.53
N PRO A 229 17.14 -15.59 -16.68
CA PRO A 229 17.28 -14.17 -16.95
C PRO A 229 17.98 -13.92 -18.28
N GLN A 230 17.45 -13.05 -19.10
CA GLN A 230 18.11 -12.56 -20.31
C GLN A 230 19.23 -11.60 -19.89
N PRO A 231 20.49 -11.86 -20.23
CA PRO A 231 21.58 -10.95 -19.91
C PRO A 231 21.40 -9.61 -20.66
N HIS A 232 21.99 -8.56 -20.12
CA HIS A 232 21.91 -7.20 -20.70
C HIS A 232 20.48 -6.63 -20.81
N THR A 233 19.57 -7.07 -19.92
CA THR A 233 18.20 -6.53 -19.88
C THR A 233 17.93 -5.80 -18.58
N LEU A 234 17.43 -4.58 -18.71
CA LEU A 234 16.90 -3.76 -17.63
C LEU A 234 15.39 -3.83 -17.66
N PHE A 235 14.72 -3.77 -16.49
CA PHE A 235 13.27 -3.75 -16.50
C PHE A 235 12.65 -2.84 -15.46
N MET A 236 11.47 -2.33 -15.82
CA MET A 236 10.54 -1.63 -14.92
C MET A 236 9.19 -2.35 -14.95
N ILE A 237 8.53 -2.44 -13.81
CA ILE A 237 7.17 -2.96 -13.71
C ILE A 237 6.32 -2.12 -12.78
N GLY A 238 5.03 -1.91 -13.13
CA GLY A 238 4.07 -1.21 -12.28
C GLY A 238 2.92 -0.60 -13.06
N SER A 239 1.86 -0.24 -12.36
CA SER A 239 0.67 0.39 -12.96
C SER A 239 1.04 1.74 -13.60
N LEU A 240 0.87 1.90 -14.91
CA LEU A 240 1.27 3.10 -15.64
C LEU A 240 0.16 4.18 -15.69
N ASP A 241 -0.99 3.94 -15.07
CA ASP A 241 -1.98 4.98 -14.72
C ASP A 241 -1.63 5.72 -13.42
N TRP A 242 -0.61 5.26 -12.68
CA TRP A 242 -0.13 5.93 -11.49
C TRP A 242 0.99 6.92 -11.85
N LEU A 243 0.71 8.21 -11.60
CA LEU A 243 1.57 9.32 -12.01
C LEU A 243 3.05 9.17 -11.61
N PRO A 244 3.42 8.73 -10.39
CA PRO A 244 4.82 8.54 -10.05
C PRO A 244 5.57 7.50 -10.91
N ASN A 245 4.89 6.47 -11.40
CA ASN A 245 5.52 5.53 -12.35
C ASN A 245 5.73 6.19 -13.71
N GLN A 246 4.78 7.04 -14.19
CA GLN A 246 4.95 7.79 -15.44
C GLN A 246 6.12 8.76 -15.34
N GLU A 247 6.17 9.57 -14.27
CA GLU A 247 7.28 10.50 -14.00
C GLU A 247 8.64 9.78 -13.99
N GLY A 248 8.69 8.60 -13.37
CA GLY A 248 9.90 7.78 -13.30
C GLY A 248 10.34 7.27 -14.67
N VAL A 249 9.41 6.77 -15.50
CA VAL A 249 9.68 6.34 -16.88
C VAL A 249 10.18 7.53 -17.71
N GLU A 250 9.47 8.64 -17.68
CA GLU A 250 9.83 9.85 -18.46
C GLU A 250 11.21 10.40 -18.05
N TRP A 251 11.48 10.43 -16.74
CA TRP A 251 12.78 10.87 -16.23
C TRP A 251 13.90 9.94 -16.68
N LEU A 252 13.71 8.62 -16.57
CA LEU A 252 14.70 7.64 -17.01
C LEU A 252 15.00 7.79 -18.51
N LEU A 253 13.95 7.89 -19.34
CA LEU A 253 14.08 7.98 -20.80
C LEU A 253 14.62 9.33 -21.29
N ARG A 254 14.49 10.40 -20.50
CA ARG A 254 14.99 11.72 -20.87
C ARG A 254 16.40 11.99 -20.36
N GLU A 255 16.67 11.62 -19.08
CA GLU A 255 17.89 12.07 -18.39
C GLU A 255 19.01 11.01 -18.35
N VAL A 256 18.65 9.72 -18.46
CA VAL A 256 19.60 8.63 -18.23
C VAL A 256 19.76 7.75 -19.47
N TRP A 257 18.66 7.26 -20.03
CA TRP A 257 18.68 6.26 -21.09
C TRP A 257 19.45 6.68 -22.34
N PRO A 258 19.30 7.89 -22.90
CA PRO A 258 19.99 8.27 -24.13
C PRO A 258 21.51 8.25 -24.00
N ILE A 259 22.02 8.66 -22.83
CA ILE A 259 23.45 8.68 -22.54
C ILE A 259 23.97 7.26 -22.35
N PHE A 260 23.24 6.46 -21.56
CA PHE A 260 23.63 5.09 -21.26
C PHE A 260 23.58 4.20 -22.50
N HIS A 261 22.50 4.25 -23.27
CA HIS A 261 22.33 3.42 -24.47
C HIS A 261 23.35 3.76 -25.58
N ALA A 262 23.77 5.03 -25.70
CA ALA A 262 24.85 5.39 -26.64
C ALA A 262 26.16 4.69 -26.31
N GLU A 263 26.43 4.36 -25.04
CA GLU A 263 27.63 3.66 -24.61
C GLU A 263 27.45 2.11 -24.65
N PHE A 264 26.21 1.63 -24.46
CA PHE A 264 25.87 0.19 -24.37
C PHE A 264 24.66 -0.11 -25.28
N PRO A 265 24.83 -0.10 -26.62
CA PRO A 265 23.72 -0.21 -27.58
C PRO A 265 23.05 -1.59 -27.59
N ASP A 266 23.69 -2.64 -27.06
CA ASP A 266 23.14 -4.00 -26.97
C ASP A 266 22.22 -4.21 -25.75
N VAL A 267 22.08 -3.21 -24.87
CA VAL A 267 21.22 -3.30 -23.70
C VAL A 267 19.79 -2.98 -24.08
N GLU A 268 18.85 -3.78 -23.57
CA GLU A 268 17.41 -3.57 -23.74
C GLU A 268 16.76 -3.09 -22.43
N LEU A 269 15.80 -2.17 -22.53
CA LEU A 269 14.95 -1.71 -21.45
C LEU A 269 13.51 -2.20 -21.64
N HIS A 270 13.03 -3.06 -20.78
CA HIS A 270 11.69 -3.63 -20.81
C HIS A 270 10.79 -2.92 -19.78
N ILE A 271 9.67 -2.36 -20.23
CA ILE A 271 8.72 -1.66 -19.37
C ILE A 271 7.37 -2.36 -19.44
N ALA A 272 6.92 -2.91 -18.31
CA ALA A 272 5.63 -3.55 -18.18
C ALA A 272 4.71 -2.78 -17.22
N GLY A 273 3.44 -2.69 -17.59
CA GLY A 273 2.43 -2.08 -16.73
C GLY A 273 1.10 -1.86 -17.45
N ARG A 274 0.03 -2.02 -16.69
CA ARG A 274 -1.32 -1.79 -17.22
C ARG A 274 -1.60 -0.30 -17.39
N ASN A 275 -2.56 0.02 -18.25
CA ASN A 275 -3.13 1.35 -18.43
C ASN A 275 -2.07 2.42 -18.77
N ALA A 276 -1.07 2.06 -19.59
CA ALA A 276 -0.10 3.02 -20.07
C ALA A 276 -0.79 4.13 -20.88
N PRO A 277 -0.56 5.41 -20.57
CA PRO A 277 -1.13 6.50 -21.34
C PRO A 277 -0.51 6.56 -22.74
N ALA A 278 -1.26 7.08 -23.70
CA ALA A 278 -0.86 7.09 -25.11
C ALA A 278 0.50 7.77 -25.36
N HIS A 279 0.85 8.79 -24.58
CA HIS A 279 2.15 9.46 -24.73
C HIS A 279 3.32 8.55 -24.37
N LEU A 280 3.20 7.64 -23.39
CA LEU A 280 4.23 6.66 -23.07
C LEU A 280 4.30 5.54 -24.11
N LEU A 281 3.14 5.07 -24.61
CA LEU A 281 3.09 4.04 -25.65
C LEU A 281 3.70 4.51 -26.97
N ASN A 282 3.65 5.82 -27.24
CA ASN A 282 4.19 6.44 -28.46
C ASN A 282 5.63 6.93 -28.30
N LEU A 283 6.25 6.74 -27.13
CA LEU A 283 7.68 7.07 -26.95
C LEU A 283 8.51 6.15 -27.85
N LYS A 284 9.28 6.80 -28.73
CA LYS A 284 10.27 6.12 -29.56
C LYS A 284 11.64 6.33 -28.92
N ALA A 285 12.15 5.31 -28.30
CA ALA A 285 13.52 5.28 -27.81
C ALA A 285 14.13 3.94 -28.23
N ASP A 286 15.36 3.97 -28.68
CA ASP A 286 16.06 2.79 -29.18
C ASP A 286 16.20 1.76 -28.05
N ASN A 287 15.91 0.49 -28.37
CA ASN A 287 15.92 -0.66 -27.45
C ASN A 287 15.04 -0.49 -26.19
N VAL A 288 13.95 0.27 -26.27
CA VAL A 288 12.92 0.34 -25.23
C VAL A 288 11.67 -0.42 -25.69
N LEU A 289 11.33 -1.47 -24.93
CA LEU A 289 10.21 -2.35 -25.22
C LEU A 289 9.08 -2.13 -24.20
N MET A 290 7.94 -1.63 -24.71
CA MET A 290 6.72 -1.42 -23.91
C MET A 290 5.83 -2.66 -24.01
N HIS A 291 5.74 -3.44 -22.93
CA HIS A 291 4.99 -4.72 -22.89
C HIS A 291 3.50 -4.54 -22.59
N GLY A 292 3.09 -3.38 -22.05
CA GLY A 292 1.73 -3.24 -21.54
C GLY A 292 1.46 -4.14 -20.33
N PHE A 293 0.27 -4.70 -20.26
CA PHE A 293 -0.09 -5.68 -19.21
C PHE A 293 0.64 -7.02 -19.44
N VAL A 294 1.16 -7.60 -18.38
CA VAL A 294 1.78 -8.93 -18.36
C VAL A 294 0.99 -9.85 -17.43
N ASP A 295 0.74 -11.08 -17.86
CA ASP A 295 -0.08 -12.04 -17.13
C ASP A 295 0.56 -12.48 -15.80
N SER A 296 1.90 -12.54 -15.76
CA SER A 296 2.66 -12.92 -14.57
C SER A 296 3.78 -11.91 -14.32
N ALA A 297 3.59 -11.07 -13.31
CA ALA A 297 4.64 -10.14 -12.86
C ALA A 297 5.89 -10.89 -12.35
N PRO A 298 5.79 -11.98 -11.56
CA PRO A 298 6.96 -12.75 -11.15
C PRO A 298 7.75 -13.32 -12.34
N ALA A 299 7.07 -13.91 -13.33
CA ALA A 299 7.74 -14.46 -14.52
C ALA A 299 8.43 -13.34 -15.33
N PHE A 300 7.77 -12.19 -15.51
CA PHE A 300 8.37 -11.03 -16.16
C PHE A 300 9.60 -10.54 -15.41
N MET A 301 9.52 -10.34 -14.09
CA MET A 301 10.66 -9.92 -13.28
C MET A 301 11.82 -10.92 -13.37
N GLN A 302 11.51 -12.22 -13.36
CA GLN A 302 12.52 -13.28 -13.40
C GLN A 302 13.23 -13.33 -14.76
N ALA A 303 12.53 -13.06 -15.85
CA ALA A 303 13.07 -13.11 -17.20
C ALA A 303 14.13 -12.03 -17.51
N HIS A 304 14.24 -11.00 -16.68
CA HIS A 304 15.16 -9.87 -16.90
C HIS A 304 16.21 -9.79 -15.79
N ASP A 305 17.31 -9.05 -16.02
CA ASP A 305 18.48 -9.06 -15.13
C ASP A 305 18.37 -8.03 -14.00
N LEU A 306 18.35 -6.72 -14.28
CA LEU A 306 18.36 -5.65 -13.28
C LEU A 306 17.02 -4.91 -13.22
N MET A 307 16.41 -4.85 -12.03
CA MET A 307 15.19 -4.10 -11.79
C MET A 307 15.47 -2.61 -11.56
N LEU A 308 14.72 -1.74 -12.25
CA LEU A 308 14.80 -0.29 -12.10
C LEU A 308 13.54 0.27 -11.43
N VAL A 309 13.74 1.12 -10.40
CA VAL A 309 12.64 1.80 -9.68
C VAL A 309 12.94 3.29 -9.53
N PRO A 310 12.86 4.08 -10.62
CA PRO A 310 13.23 5.50 -10.65
C PRO A 310 12.10 6.41 -10.15
N LEU A 311 11.55 6.17 -8.96
CA LEU A 311 10.45 6.97 -8.43
C LEU A 311 10.95 8.30 -7.87
N LEU A 312 10.37 9.39 -8.35
CA LEU A 312 10.68 10.76 -7.92
C LEU A 312 9.61 11.35 -7.01
N SER A 313 8.44 10.70 -6.94
CA SER A 313 7.28 11.15 -6.18
C SER A 313 6.48 9.95 -5.64
N GLY A 314 5.48 10.26 -4.83
CA GLY A 314 4.55 9.28 -4.27
C GLY A 314 4.90 8.86 -2.83
N GLY A 315 3.94 8.24 -2.15
CA GLY A 315 4.05 7.72 -0.79
C GLY A 315 3.75 6.22 -0.71
N GLY A 316 3.86 5.64 0.46
CA GLY A 316 3.56 4.24 0.74
C GLY A 316 4.66 3.25 0.33
N MET A 317 4.56 2.04 0.81
CA MET A 317 5.52 0.95 0.53
C MET A 317 5.36 0.43 -0.91
N ARG A 318 6.47 0.21 -1.58
CA ARG A 318 6.50 -0.29 -2.96
C ARG A 318 6.60 -1.81 -2.98
N LEU A 319 5.45 -2.50 -2.94
CA LEU A 319 5.40 -3.96 -2.92
C LEU A 319 6.18 -4.61 -4.06
N LYS A 320 6.23 -3.99 -5.23
CA LYS A 320 7.04 -4.47 -6.37
C LYS A 320 8.54 -4.62 -6.04
N ILE A 321 9.09 -3.77 -5.14
CA ILE A 321 10.47 -3.93 -4.66
C ILE A 321 10.57 -5.19 -3.82
N ILE A 322 9.62 -5.41 -2.89
CA ILE A 322 9.62 -6.61 -2.03
C ILE A 322 9.45 -7.88 -2.87
N GLU A 323 8.59 -7.86 -3.88
CA GLU A 323 8.43 -8.98 -4.83
C GLU A 323 9.73 -9.23 -5.63
N GLY A 324 10.38 -8.17 -6.12
CA GLY A 324 11.68 -8.27 -6.78
C GLY A 324 12.76 -8.82 -5.85
N MET A 325 12.81 -8.35 -4.60
CA MET A 325 13.69 -8.87 -3.55
C MET A 325 13.43 -10.38 -3.30
N ALA A 326 12.16 -10.77 -3.17
CA ALA A 326 11.79 -12.19 -2.95
C ALA A 326 12.22 -13.09 -4.11
N LEU A 327 12.23 -12.56 -5.35
CA LEU A 327 12.76 -13.27 -6.53
C LEU A 327 14.29 -13.21 -6.65
N GLY A 328 14.99 -12.64 -5.68
CA GLY A 328 16.44 -12.51 -5.71
C GLY A 328 16.95 -11.54 -6.79
N LYS A 329 16.16 -10.55 -7.19
CA LYS A 329 16.59 -9.54 -8.15
C LYS A 329 17.50 -8.50 -7.53
N ALA A 330 18.56 -8.13 -8.24
CA ALA A 330 19.25 -6.88 -7.97
C ALA A 330 18.35 -5.73 -8.38
N ILE A 331 18.32 -4.69 -7.55
CA ILE A 331 17.41 -3.55 -7.72
C ILE A 331 18.20 -2.25 -7.64
N LEU A 332 18.03 -1.40 -8.64
CA LEU A 332 18.48 0.00 -8.63
C LEU A 332 17.26 0.89 -8.44
N SER A 333 17.25 1.65 -7.35
CA SER A 333 16.13 2.52 -6.97
C SER A 333 16.60 3.92 -6.57
N THR A 334 15.69 4.86 -6.55
CA THR A 334 15.87 6.09 -5.77
C THR A 334 15.64 5.80 -4.29
N THR A 335 16.17 6.63 -3.41
CA THR A 335 15.88 6.57 -1.97
C THR A 335 14.38 6.67 -1.71
N LEU A 336 13.68 7.56 -2.43
CA LEU A 336 12.22 7.67 -2.35
C LEU A 336 11.50 6.42 -2.87
N GLY A 337 12.03 5.78 -3.91
CA GLY A 337 11.48 4.53 -4.45
C GLY A 337 11.47 3.40 -3.43
N ALA A 338 12.48 3.33 -2.57
CA ALA A 338 12.62 2.35 -1.50
C ALA A 338 12.09 2.84 -0.13
N GLU A 339 11.44 4.01 -0.07
CA GLU A 339 10.92 4.54 1.19
C GLU A 339 9.99 3.54 1.89
N GLY A 340 10.22 3.35 3.18
CA GLY A 340 9.44 2.45 4.02
C GLY A 340 9.80 0.97 3.91
N ILE A 341 10.79 0.63 3.09
CA ILE A 341 11.33 -0.72 2.99
C ILE A 341 12.65 -0.76 3.75
N ALA A 342 12.83 -1.74 4.63
CA ALA A 342 14.05 -1.92 5.41
C ALA A 342 15.16 -2.52 4.53
N VAL A 343 15.80 -1.67 3.73
CA VAL A 343 16.90 -2.02 2.83
C VAL A 343 18.15 -1.24 3.15
N ARG A 344 19.31 -1.77 2.75
CA ARG A 344 20.63 -1.17 2.95
C ARG A 344 21.35 -1.01 1.62
N ASP A 345 21.72 0.24 1.28
CA ASP A 345 22.46 0.55 0.04
C ASP A 345 23.75 -0.27 -0.06
N GLY A 346 23.99 -0.82 -1.25
CA GLY A 346 25.13 -1.66 -1.56
C GLY A 346 25.12 -3.05 -0.91
N HIS A 347 24.11 -3.39 -0.12
CA HIS A 347 23.94 -4.69 0.53
C HIS A 347 22.84 -5.52 -0.14
N ASP A 348 21.61 -5.04 -0.13
CA ASP A 348 20.43 -5.73 -0.67
C ASP A 348 19.66 -4.89 -1.71
N ILE A 349 20.09 -3.64 -1.93
CA ILE A 349 19.60 -2.73 -2.97
C ILE A 349 20.72 -1.74 -3.35
N VAL A 350 20.57 -1.08 -4.50
CA VAL A 350 21.40 0.07 -4.91
C VAL A 350 20.53 1.31 -4.93
N LEU A 351 20.87 2.33 -4.12
CA LEU A 351 20.11 3.58 -3.99
C LEU A 351 20.86 4.74 -4.63
N ARG A 352 20.23 5.37 -5.64
CA ARG A 352 20.81 6.52 -6.36
C ARG A 352 19.72 7.55 -6.66
N ASP A 353 20.01 8.84 -6.43
CA ASP A 353 18.99 9.90 -6.52
C ASP A 353 19.27 10.92 -7.62
N SER A 354 20.39 10.82 -8.35
CA SER A 354 20.71 11.73 -9.44
C SER A 354 20.97 11.00 -10.76
N PRO A 355 20.75 11.63 -11.92
CA PRO A 355 21.05 11.03 -13.23
C PRO A 355 22.50 10.54 -13.34
N ALA A 356 23.46 11.33 -12.84
CA ALA A 356 24.87 10.96 -12.87
C ALA A 356 25.16 9.68 -12.06
N ALA A 357 24.58 9.56 -10.87
CA ALA A 357 24.74 8.37 -10.01
C ALA A 357 24.04 7.14 -10.61
N TRP A 358 22.90 7.31 -11.30
CA TRP A 358 22.24 6.24 -12.05
C TRP A 358 23.11 5.75 -13.20
N LEU A 359 23.68 6.68 -13.99
CA LEU A 359 24.61 6.34 -15.08
C LEU A 359 25.83 5.57 -14.58
N GLU A 360 26.41 5.98 -13.46
CA GLU A 360 27.53 5.27 -12.84
C GLU A 360 27.14 3.83 -12.44
N ALA A 361 26.01 3.66 -11.77
CA ALA A 361 25.51 2.34 -11.35
C ALA A 361 25.19 1.43 -12.56
N LEU A 362 24.55 1.97 -13.61
CA LEU A 362 24.25 1.24 -14.82
C LEU A 362 25.51 0.85 -15.61
N ARG A 363 26.51 1.73 -15.68
CA ARG A 363 27.82 1.41 -16.28
C ARG A 363 28.54 0.30 -15.53
N ALA A 364 28.53 0.36 -14.18
CA ALA A 364 29.10 -0.70 -13.36
C ALA A 364 28.38 -2.04 -13.57
N TRP A 365 27.05 -2.01 -13.72
CA TRP A 365 26.28 -3.20 -14.05
C TRP A 365 26.63 -3.73 -15.46
N ALA A 366 26.64 -2.89 -16.48
CA ALA A 366 26.91 -3.31 -17.85
C ALA A 366 28.33 -3.88 -18.02
N ARG A 367 29.30 -3.44 -17.20
CA ARG A 367 30.68 -3.98 -17.18
C ARG A 367 30.84 -5.22 -16.30
N GLY A 368 29.76 -5.69 -15.62
CA GLY A 368 29.83 -6.83 -14.69
C GLY A 368 30.52 -6.49 -13.36
N GLU A 369 30.72 -5.22 -13.05
CA GLU A 369 31.34 -4.74 -11.80
C GLU A 369 30.34 -4.67 -10.64
N LEU A 370 29.04 -4.57 -10.94
CA LEU A 370 27.97 -4.59 -9.94
C LEU A 370 27.69 -6.06 -9.53
N PRO A 371 27.82 -6.43 -8.23
CA PRO A 371 27.65 -7.81 -7.78
C PRO A 371 26.15 -8.19 -7.67
N THR A 372 25.44 -8.26 -8.80
CA THR A 372 23.99 -8.49 -8.88
C THR A 372 23.54 -9.76 -8.18
N ALA A 373 24.29 -10.86 -8.33
CA ALA A 373 23.96 -12.12 -7.68
C ALA A 373 24.01 -12.02 -6.14
N ARG A 374 25.00 -11.33 -5.58
CA ARG A 374 25.12 -11.09 -4.13
C ARG A 374 24.00 -10.18 -3.65
N LEU A 375 23.75 -9.05 -4.34
CA LEU A 375 22.69 -8.12 -3.99
C LEU A 375 21.33 -8.80 -3.98
N GLY A 376 21.02 -9.60 -5.02
CA GLY A 376 19.78 -10.35 -5.11
C GLY A 376 19.64 -11.42 -4.01
N ALA A 377 20.70 -12.14 -3.67
CA ALA A 377 20.66 -13.11 -2.58
C ALA A 377 20.39 -12.46 -1.21
N GLU A 378 21.02 -11.34 -0.92
CA GLU A 378 20.75 -10.58 0.32
C GLU A 378 19.35 -9.96 0.32
N ALA A 379 18.90 -9.46 -0.82
CA ALA A 379 17.53 -8.97 -1.00
C ALA A 379 16.50 -10.07 -0.70
N ALA A 380 16.70 -11.29 -1.22
CA ALA A 380 15.80 -12.41 -0.96
C ALA A 380 15.76 -12.80 0.53
N ARG A 381 16.90 -12.78 1.23
CA ARG A 381 16.95 -13.00 2.69
C ARG A 381 16.17 -11.93 3.44
N THR A 382 16.41 -10.65 3.13
CA THR A 382 15.69 -9.53 3.74
C THR A 382 14.16 -9.65 3.51
N ALA A 383 13.74 -10.02 2.28
CA ALA A 383 12.33 -10.24 1.99
C ALA A 383 11.72 -11.39 2.81
N ALA A 384 12.41 -12.53 2.90
CA ALA A 384 11.95 -13.68 3.67
C ALA A 384 11.89 -13.39 5.18
N ASP A 385 12.84 -12.61 5.71
CA ASP A 385 12.91 -12.33 7.13
C ASP A 385 11.90 -11.27 7.61
N LEU A 386 11.63 -10.27 6.80
CA LEU A 386 10.81 -9.12 7.21
C LEU A 386 9.44 -9.08 6.58
N TYR A 387 9.27 -9.60 5.35
CA TYR A 387 8.11 -9.38 4.50
C TYR A 387 7.34 -10.66 4.12
N ASP A 388 7.77 -11.86 4.62
CA ASP A 388 6.94 -13.08 4.50
C ASP A 388 5.58 -12.82 5.15
N ASN A 389 4.50 -12.99 4.39
CA ASN A 389 3.14 -12.72 4.88
C ASN A 389 2.78 -13.54 6.12
N ARG A 390 3.33 -14.75 6.27
CA ARG A 390 3.14 -15.56 7.49
C ARG A 390 3.69 -14.86 8.73
N ARG A 391 4.86 -14.24 8.65
CA ARG A 391 5.46 -13.46 9.74
C ARG A 391 4.70 -12.17 10.00
N VAL A 392 4.24 -11.51 8.94
CA VAL A 392 3.43 -10.27 9.04
C VAL A 392 2.10 -10.57 9.75
N VAL A 393 1.42 -11.64 9.35
CA VAL A 393 0.17 -12.09 9.99
C VAL A 393 0.39 -12.43 11.45
N GLN A 394 1.51 -13.10 11.80
CA GLN A 394 1.81 -13.41 13.19
C GLN A 394 1.97 -12.13 14.04
N ARG A 395 2.57 -11.06 13.51
CA ARG A 395 2.64 -9.76 14.22
C ARG A 395 1.25 -9.17 14.48
N PHE A 396 0.31 -9.32 13.56
CA PHE A 396 -1.08 -8.93 13.80
C PHE A 396 -1.73 -9.78 14.89
N VAL A 397 -1.56 -11.11 14.83
CA VAL A 397 -2.08 -12.03 15.85
C VAL A 397 -1.54 -11.67 17.23
N ASP A 398 -0.25 -11.37 17.34
CA ASP A 398 0.40 -10.96 18.59
C ASP A 398 -0.14 -9.61 19.09
N LEU A 399 -0.41 -8.66 18.20
CA LEU A 399 -1.05 -7.38 18.53
C LEU A 399 -2.45 -7.59 19.07
N TYR A 400 -3.26 -8.38 18.37
CA TYR A 400 -4.64 -8.68 18.80
C TYR A 400 -4.68 -9.41 20.14
N ALA A 401 -3.80 -10.39 20.33
CA ALA A 401 -3.72 -11.11 21.60
C ALA A 401 -3.46 -10.17 22.78
N ARG A 402 -2.59 -9.17 22.61
CA ARG A 402 -2.32 -8.14 23.64
C ARG A 402 -3.55 -7.29 23.96
N LEU A 403 -4.35 -6.93 22.95
CA LEU A 403 -5.55 -6.13 23.13
C LEU A 403 -6.70 -6.91 23.81
N LEU A 404 -6.69 -8.23 23.68
CA LEU A 404 -7.70 -9.12 24.28
C LEU A 404 -7.38 -9.52 25.73
N VAL A 405 -6.16 -9.31 26.20
CA VAL A 405 -5.81 -9.53 27.62
C VAL A 405 -6.40 -8.36 28.44
N PRO A 406 -7.24 -8.62 29.43
CA PRO A 406 -7.74 -7.56 30.31
C PRO A 406 -6.57 -6.79 30.93
N ALA A 407 -6.61 -5.44 30.90
CA ALA A 407 -5.64 -4.63 31.61
C ALA A 407 -5.62 -5.05 33.11
N PRO A 408 -4.44 -5.14 33.74
CA PRO A 408 -4.39 -5.43 35.17
C PRO A 408 -5.23 -4.42 35.94
N ALA A 409 -6.04 -4.92 36.90
CA ALA A 409 -6.95 -4.12 37.71
C ALA A 409 -6.18 -2.95 38.34
N GLY A 410 -6.42 -1.73 37.91
CA GLY A 410 -5.76 -0.51 38.37
C GLY A 410 -5.33 0.48 37.30
N THR A 411 -5.33 0.10 36.03
CA THR A 411 -5.11 1.06 34.94
C THR A 411 -6.45 1.69 34.56
N PRO A 412 -6.60 3.02 34.56
CA PRO A 412 -7.85 3.65 34.16
C PRO A 412 -8.18 3.22 32.73
N ALA A 413 -9.36 2.65 32.51
CA ALA A 413 -9.88 2.39 31.19
C ALA A 413 -9.79 3.67 30.38
N HIS A 414 -9.19 3.62 29.17
CA HIS A 414 -9.20 4.75 28.27
C HIS A 414 -10.66 5.14 28.00
N SER A 415 -11.12 6.15 28.74
CA SER A 415 -12.40 6.78 28.44
C SER A 415 -12.23 7.45 27.07
N LEU A 416 -13.01 6.97 26.09
CA LEU A 416 -13.13 7.64 24.79
C LEU A 416 -13.41 9.13 25.06
N PRO A 417 -12.60 10.08 24.51
CA PRO A 417 -12.81 11.49 24.76
C PRO A 417 -14.20 11.93 24.28
N ALA A 418 -14.81 12.84 25.06
CA ALA A 418 -16.13 13.37 24.82
C ALA A 418 -16.26 14.14 23.49
#